data_97df4bd411ddbe15dfe50a0d913a8f00
#
_entry.id   97df4bd411ddbe15dfe50a0d913a8f00
#
_cell.length_a   1.000
_cell.length_b   1.000
_cell.length_c   1.000
_cell.angle_alpha   90.00
_cell.angle_beta   90.00
_cell.angle_gamma   90.00
#
_symmetry.space_group_name_H-M   'P 1'
#
loop_
_entity.id
_entity.type
_entity.pdbx_description
1 polymer ?
#
loop_
_entity_poly.entity_id
_entity_poly.type
_entity_poly.pdbx_seq_one_letter_code
_entity_poly.pdbx_strand_id
1 'polypeptide(L)'
;VEDMMFLFEKLRNNKKYNELEKYKDVSPDLVKDILQEAAKINQNLILPLAKAGDENPAVLENGVVRTPPGYKEAYTKYIEDGWTSLSCDPKYGGQGMPKTVSAFFDEMLSSASLSFKLYSELSIGAYNCINHHATDDIKNKYLPKIVEGKWSGTMCLTEPVCGTDLGLLKTKAKKQSDGTYKLTGQ
;
A
#
# COMPACT_ATOMS: atom_id res chain seq x y z
N VAL A 1 5.08 18.16 -8.22
CA VAL A 1 5.71 17.28 -9.22
C VAL A 1 7.13 17.74 -9.55
N GLU A 2 7.33 19.05 -9.80
CA GLU A 2 8.63 19.58 -10.23
C GLU A 2 9.75 19.27 -9.23
N ASP A 3 9.53 19.48 -7.93
CA ASP A 3 10.51 19.18 -6.88
C ASP A 3 10.82 17.67 -6.81
N MET A 4 9.81 16.83 -6.97
CA MET A 4 10.00 15.37 -7.02
C MET A 4 10.80 14.94 -8.23
N MET A 5 10.55 15.55 -9.40
CA MET A 5 11.35 15.29 -10.59
C MET A 5 12.79 15.80 -10.44
N PHE A 6 12.99 16.95 -9.80
CA PHE A 6 14.34 17.44 -9.47
C PHE A 6 15.07 16.44 -8.57
N LEU A 7 14.43 15.92 -7.51
CA LEU A 7 15.01 14.91 -6.63
C LEU A 7 15.32 13.63 -7.40
N PHE A 8 14.39 13.20 -8.25
CA PHE A 8 14.56 11.99 -9.05
C PHE A 8 15.72 12.11 -10.03
N GLU A 9 15.81 13.20 -10.78
CA GLU A 9 16.80 13.37 -11.85
C GLU A 9 18.17 13.85 -11.37
N LYS A 10 18.21 14.74 -10.37
CA LYS A 10 19.45 15.46 -10.01
C LYS A 10 20.13 14.90 -8.78
N LEU A 11 19.39 14.52 -7.75
CA LEU A 11 19.97 14.02 -6.50
C LEU A 11 20.12 12.49 -6.47
N ARG A 12 19.23 11.78 -7.15
CA ARG A 12 19.35 10.33 -7.28
C ARG A 12 19.92 10.00 -8.64
N ASN A 13 21.02 9.27 -8.68
CA ASN A 13 21.67 8.90 -9.94
C ASN A 13 20.79 7.89 -10.71
N ASN A 14 19.82 8.38 -11.48
CA ASN A 14 18.86 7.55 -12.23
C ASN A 14 19.51 6.62 -13.23
N LYS A 15 20.69 6.97 -13.75
CA LYS A 15 21.44 6.10 -14.65
C LYS A 15 21.68 4.72 -14.03
N LYS A 16 21.83 4.64 -12.69
CA LYS A 16 21.97 3.37 -11.99
C LYS A 16 20.69 2.54 -11.95
N TYR A 17 19.50 3.14 -12.02
CA TYR A 17 18.26 2.36 -12.11
C TYR A 17 18.16 1.64 -13.46
N ASN A 18 18.52 2.32 -14.54
CA ASN A 18 18.47 1.76 -15.89
C ASN A 18 19.54 0.69 -16.14
N GLU A 19 20.58 0.60 -15.29
CA GLU A 19 21.55 -0.50 -15.28
C GLU A 19 20.94 -1.82 -14.75
N LEU A 20 19.85 -1.72 -13.99
CA LEU A 20 19.13 -2.89 -13.50
C LEU A 20 18.10 -3.34 -14.55
N GLU A 21 18.19 -4.59 -15.00
CA GLU A 21 17.29 -5.14 -16.02
C GLU A 21 15.81 -4.90 -15.69
N LYS A 22 15.45 -5.00 -14.41
CA LYS A 22 14.10 -4.75 -13.91
C LYS A 22 13.58 -3.34 -14.20
N TYR A 23 14.46 -2.34 -14.32
CA TYR A 23 14.08 -0.93 -14.41
C TYR A 23 14.64 -0.25 -15.67
N LYS A 24 15.12 -1.01 -16.64
CA LYS A 24 15.73 -0.47 -17.86
C LYS A 24 14.81 0.46 -18.66
N ASP A 25 13.52 0.22 -18.61
CA ASP A 25 12.49 0.96 -19.34
C ASP A 25 11.88 2.12 -18.52
N VAL A 26 12.36 2.37 -17.29
CA VAL A 26 11.88 3.46 -16.43
C VAL A 26 12.56 4.76 -16.84
N SER A 27 11.94 5.51 -17.76
CA SER A 27 12.44 6.81 -18.19
C SER A 27 11.98 7.94 -17.25
N PRO A 28 12.71 9.10 -17.22
CA PRO A 28 12.25 10.29 -16.51
C PRO A 28 10.88 10.78 -16.99
N ASP A 29 10.60 10.71 -18.29
CA ASP A 29 9.32 11.13 -18.86
C ASP A 29 8.17 10.24 -18.34
N LEU A 30 8.35 8.91 -18.32
CA LEU A 30 7.38 7.99 -17.73
C LEU A 30 7.11 8.31 -16.26
N VAL A 31 8.15 8.56 -15.48
CA VAL A 31 8.02 8.92 -14.05
C VAL A 31 7.25 10.24 -13.90
N LYS A 32 7.56 11.23 -14.74
CA LYS A 32 6.87 12.52 -14.75
C LYS A 32 5.37 12.35 -15.04
N ASP A 33 5.02 11.56 -16.05
CA ASP A 33 3.62 11.30 -16.41
C ASP A 33 2.89 10.61 -15.25
N ILE A 34 3.48 9.59 -14.62
CA ILE A 34 2.93 8.93 -13.43
C ILE A 34 2.69 9.94 -12.29
N LEU A 35 3.65 10.81 -12.01
CA LEU A 35 3.52 11.80 -10.93
C LEU A 35 2.50 12.89 -11.25
N GLN A 36 2.30 13.24 -12.51
CA GLN A 36 1.25 14.17 -12.94
C GLN A 36 -0.15 13.56 -12.74
N GLU A 37 -0.35 12.31 -13.12
CA GLU A 37 -1.61 11.60 -12.87
C GLU A 37 -1.83 11.38 -11.36
N ALA A 38 -0.77 11.05 -10.61
CA ALA A 38 -0.80 10.98 -9.16
C ALA A 38 -1.26 12.30 -8.52
N ALA A 39 -0.74 13.43 -8.99
CA ALA A 39 -1.17 14.75 -8.52
C ALA A 39 -2.66 15.00 -8.78
N LYS A 40 -3.15 14.64 -9.97
CA LYS A 40 -4.57 14.82 -10.34
C LYS A 40 -5.51 14.01 -9.45
N ILE A 41 -5.24 12.71 -9.24
CA ILE A 41 -6.10 11.89 -8.39
C ILE A 41 -6.08 12.39 -6.94
N ASN A 42 -4.90 12.75 -6.43
CA ASN A 42 -4.79 13.24 -5.06
C ASN A 42 -5.51 14.58 -4.85
N GLN A 43 -5.37 15.53 -5.77
CA GLN A 43 -6.02 16.85 -5.66
C GLN A 43 -7.52 16.79 -5.89
N ASN A 44 -7.99 16.01 -6.87
CA ASN A 44 -9.37 16.08 -7.33
C ASN A 44 -10.28 15.04 -6.64
N LEU A 45 -9.73 13.90 -6.21
CA LEU A 45 -10.52 12.83 -5.63
C LEU A 45 -10.24 12.62 -4.14
N ILE A 46 -8.96 12.60 -3.72
CA ILE A 46 -8.60 12.21 -2.35
C ILE A 46 -8.65 13.41 -1.38
N LEU A 47 -8.08 14.55 -1.76
CA LEU A 47 -8.04 15.73 -0.89
C LEU A 47 -9.42 16.18 -0.40
N PRO A 48 -10.48 16.20 -1.23
CA PRO A 48 -11.82 16.57 -0.77
C PRO A 48 -12.38 15.64 0.33
N LEU A 49 -11.91 14.39 0.39
CA LEU A 49 -12.36 13.41 1.39
C LEU A 49 -11.79 13.67 2.79
N ALA A 50 -10.65 14.36 2.90
CA ALA A 50 -10.00 14.59 4.19
C ALA A 50 -10.93 15.29 5.18
N LYS A 51 -11.56 16.39 4.75
CA LYS A 51 -12.53 17.12 5.56
C LYS A 51 -13.82 16.32 5.80
N ALA A 52 -14.36 15.71 4.74
CA ALA A 52 -15.58 14.90 4.85
C ALA A 52 -15.42 13.73 5.82
N GLY A 53 -14.24 13.08 5.83
CA GLY A 53 -13.92 11.98 6.73
C GLY A 53 -13.72 12.41 8.18
N ASP A 54 -13.22 13.63 8.42
CA ASP A 54 -13.07 14.20 9.76
C ASP A 54 -14.42 14.58 10.36
N GLU A 55 -15.29 15.21 9.58
CA GLU A 55 -16.63 15.62 10.00
C GLU A 55 -17.62 14.45 10.14
N ASN A 56 -17.43 13.38 9.36
CA ASN A 56 -18.30 12.19 9.34
C ASN A 56 -17.45 10.91 9.46
N PRO A 57 -16.91 10.61 10.65
CA PRO A 57 -16.02 9.47 10.85
C PRO A 57 -16.69 8.13 10.56
N ALA A 58 -15.89 7.08 10.38
CA ALA A 58 -16.39 5.73 10.27
C ALA A 58 -17.20 5.33 11.53
N VAL A 59 -18.30 4.64 11.33
CA VAL A 59 -19.21 4.21 12.41
C VAL A 59 -19.43 2.70 12.39
N LEU A 60 -19.59 2.10 13.57
CA LEU A 60 -19.97 0.70 13.72
C LEU A 60 -21.47 0.62 14.01
N GLU A 61 -22.23 0.06 13.08
CA GLU A 61 -23.68 -0.13 13.22
C GLU A 61 -24.03 -1.60 12.99
N ASN A 62 -24.67 -2.24 13.95
CA ASN A 62 -25.12 -3.64 13.85
C ASN A 62 -24.02 -4.64 13.43
N GLY A 63 -22.81 -4.44 13.92
CA GLY A 63 -21.66 -5.28 13.58
C GLY A 63 -21.01 -4.99 12.21
N VAL A 64 -21.47 -3.96 11.50
CA VAL A 64 -20.92 -3.54 10.21
C VAL A 64 -20.29 -2.15 10.33
N VAL A 65 -19.06 -2.01 9.85
CA VAL A 65 -18.40 -0.69 9.76
C VAL A 65 -18.85 0.01 8.49
N ARG A 66 -19.36 1.23 8.61
CA ARG A 66 -19.62 2.14 7.51
C ARG A 66 -18.47 3.14 7.41
N THR A 67 -17.86 3.22 6.24
CA THR A 67 -16.81 4.20 5.94
C THR A 67 -17.40 5.61 5.81
N PRO A 68 -16.58 6.66 5.96
CA PRO A 68 -17.01 8.03 5.64
C PRO A 68 -17.57 8.15 4.22
N PRO A 69 -18.46 9.11 3.97
CA PRO A 69 -19.02 9.34 2.63
C PRO A 69 -17.93 9.57 1.57
N GLY A 70 -18.07 8.93 0.42
CA GLY A 70 -17.16 9.06 -0.73
C GLY A 70 -15.88 8.19 -0.66
N TYR A 71 -15.55 7.60 0.50
CA TYR A 71 -14.33 6.79 0.64
C TYR A 71 -14.39 5.50 -0.17
N LYS A 72 -15.53 4.85 -0.21
CA LYS A 72 -15.71 3.60 -0.97
C LYS A 72 -15.54 3.83 -2.48
N GLU A 73 -16.18 4.86 -2.99
CA GLU A 73 -16.12 5.26 -4.41
C GLU A 73 -14.70 5.67 -4.80
N ALA A 74 -14.05 6.46 -3.95
CA ALA A 74 -12.66 6.86 -4.16
C ALA A 74 -11.70 5.66 -4.14
N TYR A 75 -11.90 4.71 -3.23
CA TYR A 75 -11.09 3.50 -3.18
C TYR A 75 -11.31 2.63 -4.42
N THR A 76 -12.55 2.49 -4.88
CA THR A 76 -12.86 1.79 -6.14
C THR A 76 -12.08 2.40 -7.31
N LYS A 77 -12.12 3.74 -7.45
CA LYS A 77 -11.37 4.43 -8.50
C LYS A 77 -9.86 4.28 -8.34
N TYR A 78 -9.37 4.36 -7.11
CA TYR A 78 -7.96 4.18 -6.76
C TYR A 78 -7.42 2.81 -7.19
N ILE A 79 -8.18 1.73 -7.00
CA ILE A 79 -7.77 0.38 -7.41
C ILE A 79 -7.94 0.16 -8.91
N GLU A 80 -9.00 0.69 -9.53
CA GLU A 80 -9.23 0.61 -10.98
C GLU A 80 -8.12 1.29 -11.78
N ASP A 81 -7.59 2.41 -11.27
CA ASP A 81 -6.47 3.13 -11.87
C ASP A 81 -5.09 2.48 -11.55
N GLY A 82 -5.07 1.40 -10.77
CA GLY A 82 -3.87 0.61 -10.51
C GLY A 82 -2.91 1.18 -9.44
N TRP A 83 -3.32 2.16 -8.64
CA TRP A 83 -2.43 2.80 -7.66
C TRP A 83 -1.97 1.86 -6.54
N THR A 84 -2.72 0.80 -6.24
CA THR A 84 -2.31 -0.26 -5.30
C THR A 84 -1.13 -1.07 -5.81
N SER A 85 -0.88 -1.09 -7.10
CA SER A 85 0.04 -2.01 -7.77
C SER A 85 1.34 -1.38 -8.24
N LEU A 86 1.54 -0.06 -8.02
CA LEU A 86 2.60 0.74 -8.64
C LEU A 86 4.01 0.12 -8.49
N SER A 87 4.41 -0.32 -7.31
CA SER A 87 5.72 -0.95 -7.08
C SER A 87 5.67 -2.47 -6.91
N CYS A 88 4.51 -3.09 -7.12
CA CYS A 88 4.35 -4.53 -7.03
C CYS A 88 4.95 -5.26 -8.24
N ASP A 89 5.30 -6.52 -8.05
CA ASP A 89 5.93 -7.34 -9.08
C ASP A 89 4.95 -7.63 -10.24
N PRO A 90 5.37 -7.41 -11.51
CA PRO A 90 4.57 -7.75 -12.68
C PRO A 90 4.10 -9.20 -12.73
N LYS A 91 4.84 -10.13 -12.14
CA LYS A 91 4.44 -11.54 -12.01
C LYS A 91 3.07 -11.71 -11.36
N TYR A 92 2.69 -10.78 -10.48
CA TYR A 92 1.41 -10.81 -9.74
C TYR A 92 0.44 -9.71 -10.19
N GLY A 93 0.69 -9.07 -11.33
CA GLY A 93 -0.14 -8.01 -11.88
C GLY A 93 0.26 -6.59 -11.47
N GLY A 94 1.45 -6.43 -10.85
CA GLY A 94 2.01 -5.13 -10.48
C GLY A 94 2.61 -4.39 -11.66
N GLN A 95 2.88 -3.10 -11.48
CA GLN A 95 3.47 -2.24 -12.51
C GLN A 95 5.01 -2.22 -12.48
N GLY A 96 5.62 -2.78 -11.44
CA GLY A 96 7.08 -2.94 -11.36
C GLY A 96 7.87 -1.64 -11.21
N MET A 97 7.24 -0.53 -10.86
CA MET A 97 7.94 0.74 -10.68
C MET A 97 8.92 0.70 -9.50
N PRO A 98 10.01 1.48 -9.57
CA PRO A 98 10.93 1.62 -8.45
C PRO A 98 10.22 2.13 -7.19
N LYS A 99 10.66 1.66 -6.03
CA LYS A 99 10.16 2.13 -4.72
C LYS A 99 10.25 3.65 -4.53
N THR A 100 11.18 4.32 -5.22
CA THR A 100 11.29 5.78 -5.22
C THR A 100 10.05 6.43 -5.82
N VAL A 101 9.51 5.88 -6.92
CA VAL A 101 8.32 6.42 -7.57
C VAL A 101 7.10 6.22 -6.67
N SER A 102 6.94 5.04 -6.06
CA SER A 102 5.86 4.82 -5.10
C SER A 102 5.99 5.70 -3.85
N ALA A 103 7.21 6.01 -3.38
CA ALA A 103 7.41 6.91 -2.25
C ALA A 103 6.96 8.35 -2.56
N PHE A 104 7.17 8.85 -3.76
CA PHE A 104 6.64 10.15 -4.17
C PHE A 104 5.10 10.14 -4.23
N PHE A 105 4.53 9.07 -4.75
CA PHE A 105 3.07 8.88 -4.71
C PHE A 105 2.54 8.85 -3.28
N ASP A 106 3.19 8.09 -2.39
CA ASP A 106 2.81 7.97 -0.98
C ASP A 106 2.88 9.32 -0.24
N GLU A 107 3.85 10.18 -0.58
CA GLU A 107 3.96 11.53 -0.04
C GLU A 107 2.75 12.40 -0.47
N MET A 108 2.39 12.37 -1.77
CA MET A 108 1.21 13.08 -2.26
C MET A 108 -0.07 12.58 -1.59
N LEU A 109 -0.23 11.27 -1.49
CA LEU A 109 -1.40 10.63 -0.88
C LEU A 109 -1.52 10.96 0.61
N SER A 110 -0.40 10.93 1.33
CA SER A 110 -0.35 11.31 2.76
C SER A 110 -0.73 12.77 2.98
N SER A 111 -0.28 13.65 2.09
CA SER A 111 -0.60 15.08 2.14
C SER A 111 -2.06 15.35 1.81
N ALA A 112 -2.67 14.57 0.92
CA ALA A 112 -4.07 14.72 0.54
C ALA A 112 -5.01 14.17 1.63
N SER A 113 -4.79 12.94 2.10
CA SER A 113 -5.57 12.31 3.17
C SER A 113 -4.79 11.16 3.81
N LEU A 114 -4.25 11.40 5.00
CA LEU A 114 -3.51 10.39 5.74
C LEU A 114 -4.40 9.20 6.14
N SER A 115 -5.65 9.43 6.50
CA SER A 115 -6.60 8.36 6.85
C SER A 115 -6.88 7.41 5.68
N PHE A 116 -7.03 7.96 4.47
CA PHE A 116 -7.17 7.15 3.25
C PHE A 116 -5.89 6.36 2.94
N LYS A 117 -4.72 7.00 3.08
CA LYS A 117 -3.42 6.38 2.86
C LYS A 117 -3.17 5.21 3.80
N LEU A 118 -3.46 5.35 5.09
CA LEU A 118 -3.26 4.29 6.09
C LEU A 118 -4.05 3.02 5.77
N TYR A 119 -5.23 3.13 5.17
CA TYR A 119 -5.99 1.96 4.75
C TYR A 119 -5.28 1.18 3.64
N SER A 120 -4.77 1.86 2.60
CA SER A 120 -4.10 1.21 1.48
C SER A 120 -2.68 0.73 1.81
N GLU A 121 -1.96 1.43 2.69
CA GLU A 121 -0.56 1.13 3.04
C GLU A 121 -0.37 -0.22 3.71
N LEU A 122 -1.27 -0.62 4.60
CA LEU A 122 -1.17 -1.91 5.29
C LEU A 122 -1.28 -3.10 4.32
N SER A 123 -2.03 -2.95 3.23
CA SER A 123 -2.09 -3.92 2.15
C SER A 123 -0.73 -4.07 1.44
N ILE A 124 -0.02 -2.97 1.21
CA ILE A 124 1.35 -2.99 0.66
C ILE A 124 2.33 -3.63 1.64
N GLY A 125 2.17 -3.38 2.94
CA GLY A 125 2.95 -4.05 3.99
C GLY A 125 2.77 -5.57 3.96
N ALA A 126 1.52 -6.03 3.88
CA ALA A 126 1.18 -7.45 3.75
C ALA A 126 1.74 -8.06 2.44
N TYR A 127 1.60 -7.34 1.32
CA TYR A 127 2.20 -7.74 0.05
C TYR A 127 3.70 -7.95 0.18
N ASN A 128 4.43 -7.00 0.73
CA ASN A 128 5.88 -7.09 0.89
C ASN A 128 6.28 -8.29 1.77
N CYS A 129 5.58 -8.49 2.89
CA CYS A 129 5.82 -9.62 3.79
C CYS A 129 5.65 -10.96 3.05
N ILE A 130 4.53 -11.16 2.36
CA ILE A 130 4.24 -12.38 1.61
C ILE A 130 5.23 -12.55 0.46
N ASN A 131 5.50 -11.50 -0.31
CA ASN A 131 6.40 -11.56 -1.47
C ASN A 131 7.83 -11.95 -1.10
N HIS A 132 8.33 -11.51 0.04
CA HIS A 132 9.70 -11.81 0.45
C HIS A 132 9.86 -13.10 1.25
N HIS A 133 8.83 -13.53 1.99
CA HIS A 133 9.00 -14.58 3.00
C HIS A 133 8.10 -15.81 2.81
N ALA A 134 7.04 -15.74 2.02
CA ALA A 134 6.12 -16.85 1.85
C ALA A 134 6.58 -17.85 0.78
N THR A 135 6.01 -19.06 0.83
CA THR A 135 6.16 -20.06 -0.24
C THR A 135 5.46 -19.62 -1.52
N ASP A 136 5.84 -20.20 -2.66
CA ASP A 136 5.24 -19.84 -3.95
C ASP A 136 3.73 -20.13 -4.00
N ASP A 137 3.24 -21.18 -3.35
CA ASP A 137 1.80 -21.48 -3.26
C ASP A 137 1.04 -20.34 -2.56
N ILE A 138 1.59 -19.83 -1.45
CA ILE A 138 1.01 -18.71 -0.72
C ILE A 138 1.08 -17.43 -1.56
N LYS A 139 2.22 -17.14 -2.20
CA LYS A 139 2.37 -15.99 -3.09
C LYS A 139 1.34 -16.00 -4.21
N ASN A 140 1.24 -17.10 -4.93
CA ASN A 140 0.32 -17.26 -6.06
C ASN A 140 -1.14 -17.16 -5.65
N LYS A 141 -1.48 -17.58 -4.42
CA LYS A 141 -2.85 -17.50 -3.88
C LYS A 141 -3.26 -16.09 -3.47
N TYR A 142 -2.37 -15.35 -2.80
CA TYR A 142 -2.73 -14.10 -2.13
C TYR A 142 -2.30 -12.85 -2.90
N LEU A 143 -1.08 -12.84 -3.49
CA LEU A 143 -0.53 -11.62 -4.07
C LEU A 143 -1.37 -11.04 -5.21
N PRO A 144 -1.89 -11.82 -6.17
CA PRO A 144 -2.71 -11.23 -7.24
C PRO A 144 -3.92 -10.47 -6.71
N LYS A 145 -4.60 -11.01 -5.69
CA LYS A 145 -5.79 -10.37 -5.10
C LYS A 145 -5.47 -9.13 -4.29
N ILE A 146 -4.31 -9.09 -3.63
CA ILE A 146 -3.84 -7.90 -2.92
C ILE A 146 -3.42 -6.82 -3.93
N VAL A 147 -2.71 -7.19 -4.99
CA VAL A 147 -2.27 -6.28 -6.06
C VAL A 147 -3.47 -5.66 -6.79
N GLU A 148 -4.51 -6.45 -7.07
CA GLU A 148 -5.78 -5.96 -7.63
C GLU A 148 -6.57 -5.05 -6.65
N GLY A 149 -6.15 -4.92 -5.38
CA GLY A 149 -6.88 -4.18 -4.35
C GLY A 149 -8.19 -4.84 -3.88
N LYS A 150 -8.47 -6.08 -4.32
CA LYS A 150 -9.68 -6.82 -3.92
C LYS A 150 -9.58 -7.40 -2.51
N TRP A 151 -8.38 -7.75 -2.08
CA TRP A 151 -8.09 -8.19 -0.72
C TRP A 151 -7.19 -7.17 -0.05
N SER A 152 -7.53 -6.81 1.19
CA SER A 152 -6.73 -5.92 2.00
C SER A 152 -5.90 -6.69 3.03
N GLY A 153 -4.76 -6.12 3.39
CA GLY A 153 -3.95 -6.57 4.52
C GLY A 153 -4.14 -5.65 5.72
N THR A 154 -3.94 -6.20 6.89
CA THR A 154 -3.94 -5.46 8.17
C THR A 154 -2.71 -5.80 8.98
N MET A 155 -2.36 -4.95 9.94
CA MET A 155 -1.30 -5.21 10.89
C MET A 155 -1.91 -5.36 12.30
N CYS A 156 -1.82 -6.56 12.86
CA CYS A 156 -2.25 -6.88 14.22
C CYS A 156 -1.00 -7.10 15.07
N LEU A 157 -0.37 -6.03 15.54
CA LEU A 157 0.93 -6.07 16.23
C LEU A 157 0.83 -5.71 17.70
N THR A 158 0.17 -4.60 18.04
CA THR A 158 0.04 -4.10 19.41
C THR A 158 -0.83 -5.03 20.24
N GLU A 159 -0.32 -5.39 21.44
CA GLU A 159 -1.07 -6.13 22.46
C GLU A 159 -1.34 -5.22 23.67
N PRO A 160 -2.25 -5.59 24.60
CA PRO A 160 -2.56 -4.77 25.78
C PRO A 160 -1.35 -4.44 26.65
N VAL A 161 -0.29 -5.25 26.58
CA VAL A 161 0.92 -5.11 27.40
C VAL A 161 2.11 -4.52 26.65
N CYS A 162 2.02 -4.35 25.35
CA CYS A 162 3.14 -3.87 24.53
C CYS A 162 2.68 -3.24 23.21
N GLY A 163 3.41 -2.21 22.81
CA GLY A 163 3.29 -1.57 21.49
C GLY A 163 4.69 -1.32 20.94
N THR A 164 5.45 -0.44 21.59
CA THR A 164 6.83 -0.14 21.20
C THR A 164 7.79 -1.28 21.56
N ASP A 165 7.67 -1.85 22.74
CA ASP A 165 8.51 -2.98 23.17
C ASP A 165 7.89 -4.32 22.73
N LEU A 166 8.19 -4.73 21.52
CA LEU A 166 7.72 -6.00 20.95
C LEU A 166 8.30 -7.25 21.62
N GLY A 167 9.33 -7.10 22.46
CA GLY A 167 9.87 -8.19 23.26
C GLY A 167 8.87 -8.74 24.29
N LEU A 168 7.82 -7.97 24.60
CA LEU A 168 6.77 -8.36 25.54
C LEU A 168 5.58 -9.08 24.88
N LEU A 169 5.58 -9.30 23.56
CA LEU A 169 4.50 -9.99 22.86
C LEU A 169 4.24 -11.38 23.45
N LYS A 170 2.96 -11.67 23.71
CA LYS A 170 2.49 -12.94 24.29
C LYS A 170 1.81 -13.84 23.29
N THR A 171 1.35 -13.32 22.14
CA THR A 171 0.73 -14.11 21.07
C THR A 171 1.69 -15.19 20.57
N LYS A 172 1.19 -16.42 20.51
CA LYS A 172 1.95 -17.61 20.12
C LYS A 172 1.25 -18.35 18.99
N ALA A 173 2.06 -18.90 18.08
CA ALA A 173 1.63 -19.80 17.03
C ALA A 173 2.15 -21.22 17.34
N LYS A 174 1.25 -22.17 17.62
CA LYS A 174 1.59 -23.56 17.89
C LYS A 174 1.28 -24.42 16.68
N LYS A 175 2.31 -25.04 16.09
CA LYS A 175 2.16 -25.97 14.96
C LYS A 175 1.32 -27.17 15.34
N GLN A 176 0.39 -27.58 14.48
CA GLN A 176 -0.46 -28.76 14.60
C GLN A 176 0.06 -29.92 13.74
N SER A 177 -0.47 -31.10 13.96
CA SER A 177 -0.09 -32.33 13.22
C SER A 177 -0.47 -32.28 11.73
N ASP A 178 -1.50 -31.48 11.38
CA ASP A 178 -1.97 -31.29 10.00
C ASP A 178 -1.20 -30.19 9.23
N GLY A 179 -0.14 -29.62 9.83
CA GLY A 179 0.66 -28.56 9.23
C GLY A 179 0.11 -27.16 9.44
N THR A 180 -1.08 -26.99 10.00
CA THR A 180 -1.64 -25.68 10.36
C THR A 180 -1.04 -25.14 11.66
N TYR A 181 -1.38 -23.90 12.02
CA TYR A 181 -0.98 -23.28 13.28
C TYR A 181 -2.20 -22.79 14.05
N LYS A 182 -2.23 -23.11 15.34
CA LYS A 182 -3.21 -22.53 16.27
C LYS A 182 -2.61 -21.29 16.91
N LEU A 183 -3.28 -20.14 16.68
CA LEU A 183 -2.90 -18.87 17.30
C LEU A 183 -3.59 -18.71 18.65
N THR A 184 -2.85 -18.21 19.64
CA THR A 184 -3.37 -17.87 20.97
C THR A 184 -2.74 -16.55 21.39
N GLY A 185 -3.57 -15.55 21.71
CA GLY A 185 -3.16 -14.20 22.11
C GLY A 185 -4.39 -13.32 22.32
N GLN A 186 -4.14 -12.03 22.59
CA GLN A 186 -5.16 -10.99 22.77
C GLN A 186 -4.92 -9.88 21.75
#